data_e2147a59a7027ebb2104aecb969c0f36
#
_entry.id   e2147a59a7027ebb2104aecb969c0f36
#
_cell.length_a   1.000
_cell.length_b   1.000
_cell.length_c   1.000
_cell.angle_alpha   90.00
_cell.angle_beta   90.00
_cell.angle_gamma   90.00
#
_symmetry.space_group_name_H-M   'P 1'
#
loop_
_entity.id
_entity.type
_entity.pdbx_description
1 polymer ?
#
loop_
_entity_poly.entity_id
_entity_poly.type
_entity_poly.pdbx_seq_one_letter_code
_entity_poly.pdbx_strand_id
1 'polypeptide(L)' 'MYIIKIQGKAKIPDYIQLRDKDFVLVAYFRADRELKNLEKYGLEGQEEYLSKLIAELPFGKLQALET' A
#
# COMPACT_ATOMS: atom_id res chain seq x y z
N MET A 1 -1.27 1.00 11.31
CA MET A 1 -0.79 0.32 10.09
C MET A 1 0.01 1.28 9.23
N TYR A 2 0.97 0.77 8.51
CA TYR A 2 1.84 1.59 7.67
C TYR A 2 1.81 1.13 6.24
N ILE A 3 2.11 2.06 5.33
CA ILE A 3 2.19 1.77 3.90
C ILE A 3 3.52 2.30 3.37
N ILE A 4 4.13 1.56 2.45
CA ILE A 4 5.35 2.00 1.77
C ILE A 4 5.23 1.62 0.29
N LYS A 5 5.68 2.52 -0.57
CA LYS A 5 5.64 2.33 -2.02
C LYS A 5 7.04 1.97 -2.50
N ILE A 6 7.19 0.83 -3.12
CA ILE A 6 8.48 0.31 -3.59
C ILE A 6 8.55 0.46 -5.10
N GLN A 7 9.59 1.13 -5.57
CA GLN A 7 9.81 1.31 -7.00
C GLN A 7 10.25 0.02 -7.66
N GLY A 8 9.60 -0.34 -8.76
CA GLY A 8 9.99 -1.48 -9.56
C GLY A 8 11.20 -1.16 -10.43
N LYS A 9 11.76 -2.20 -11.06
CA LYS A 9 12.88 -2.06 -11.96
C LYS A 9 12.59 -2.82 -13.26
N ALA A 10 12.95 -2.22 -14.38
CA ALA A 10 12.80 -2.85 -15.70
C ALA A 10 11.37 -3.35 -15.90
N LYS A 11 11.18 -4.67 -15.95
CA LYS A 11 9.87 -5.28 -16.18
C LYS A 11 9.10 -5.57 -14.89
N ILE A 12 9.65 -5.20 -13.74
CA ILE A 12 9.01 -5.43 -12.45
C ILE A 12 8.18 -4.19 -12.10
N PRO A 13 6.86 -4.33 -11.89
CA PRO A 13 6.02 -3.18 -11.55
C PRO A 13 6.32 -2.65 -10.15
N ASP A 14 5.86 -1.43 -9.87
CA ASP A 14 5.92 -0.87 -8.54
C ASP A 14 4.99 -1.64 -7.62
N TYR A 15 5.37 -1.76 -6.36
CA TYR A 15 4.58 -2.46 -5.35
C TYR A 15 4.26 -1.56 -4.17
N ILE A 16 3.15 -1.88 -3.52
CA ILE A 16 2.74 -1.27 -2.27
C ILE A 16 2.82 -2.35 -1.20
N GLN A 17 3.49 -2.07 -0.09
CA GLN A 17 3.53 -2.96 1.06
C GLN A 17 2.71 -2.38 2.19
N LEU A 18 1.93 -3.23 2.85
CA LEU A 18 1.23 -2.87 4.10
C LEU A 18 1.94 -3.57 5.25
N ARG A 19 2.21 -2.83 6.31
CA ARG A 19 2.85 -3.34 7.51
C ARG A 19 2.01 -3.00 8.73
N ASP A 20 2.03 -3.88 9.71
CA ASP A 20 1.28 -3.65 10.95
C ASP A 20 2.06 -2.70 11.88
N LYS A 21 1.56 -2.53 13.10
CA LYS A 21 2.18 -1.65 14.10
C LYS A 21 3.59 -2.08 14.48
N ASP A 22 3.93 -3.33 14.29
CA ASP A 22 5.25 -3.89 14.59
C ASP A 22 6.13 -3.97 13.34
N PHE A 23 5.72 -3.33 12.25
CA PHE A 23 6.40 -3.31 10.96
C PHE A 23 6.51 -4.67 10.29
N VAL A 24 5.67 -5.61 10.69
CA VAL A 24 5.60 -6.91 10.02
C VAL A 24 4.79 -6.76 8.73
N LEU A 25 5.31 -7.29 7.63
CA LEU A 25 4.63 -7.27 6.34
C LEU A 25 3.35 -8.10 6.42
N VAL A 26 2.19 -7.47 6.21
CA VAL A 26 0.91 -8.18 6.24
C VAL A 26 0.33 -8.38 4.85
N ALA A 27 0.69 -7.52 3.88
CA ALA A 27 0.21 -7.66 2.51
C ALA A 27 1.07 -6.83 1.58
N TYR A 28 1.03 -7.17 0.28
CA TYR A 28 1.56 -6.30 -0.74
C TYR A 28 0.70 -6.40 -2.00
N PHE A 29 0.68 -5.31 -2.77
CA PHE A 29 -0.12 -5.18 -3.97
C PHE A 29 0.71 -4.54 -5.07
N ARG A 30 0.35 -4.81 -6.31
CA ARG A 30 0.91 -4.07 -7.44
C ARG A 30 0.30 -2.68 -7.46
N ALA A 31 1.14 -1.66 -7.60
CA ALA A 31 0.67 -0.28 -7.60
C ALA A 31 -0.17 0.07 -8.85
N ASP A 32 -0.01 -0.71 -9.92
CA ASP A 32 -0.73 -0.48 -11.18
C ASP A 32 -2.06 -1.23 -11.27
N ARG A 33 -2.50 -1.86 -10.18
CA ARG A 33 -3.75 -2.62 -10.15
C ARG A 33 -4.70 -2.12 -9.09
N GLU A 34 -5.97 -2.47 -9.25
CA GLU A 34 -6.97 -2.15 -8.25
C GLU A 34 -6.68 -2.86 -6.94
N LEU A 35 -6.97 -2.16 -5.85
CA LEU A 35 -6.85 -2.74 -4.51
C LEU A 35 -8.01 -3.71 -4.28
N LYS A 36 -7.68 -4.89 -3.77
CA LYS A 36 -8.68 -5.94 -3.54
C LYS A 36 -8.52 -6.51 -2.13
N ASN A 37 -9.64 -7.05 -1.62
CA ASN A 37 -9.64 -7.77 -0.34
C ASN A 37 -9.17 -6.91 0.82
N LEU A 38 -9.45 -5.62 0.77
CA LEU A 38 -9.03 -4.70 1.83
C LEU A 38 -9.67 -5.03 3.17
N GLU A 39 -10.83 -5.68 3.16
CA GLU A 39 -11.52 -6.10 4.38
C GLU A 39 -10.68 -7.05 5.23
N LYS A 40 -9.78 -7.81 4.61
CA LYS A 40 -8.88 -8.71 5.33
C LYS A 40 -7.90 -7.96 6.23
N TYR A 41 -7.70 -6.69 5.96
CA TYR A 41 -6.72 -5.86 6.66
C TYR A 41 -7.38 -4.74 7.46
N GLY A 42 -8.71 -4.79 7.57
CA GLY A 42 -9.46 -3.75 8.26
C GLY A 42 -9.57 -2.43 7.49
N LEU A 43 -9.37 -2.49 6.17
CA LEU A 43 -9.36 -1.31 5.32
C LEU A 43 -10.54 -1.27 4.36
N GLU A 44 -11.61 -1.98 4.67
CA GLU A 44 -12.80 -1.97 3.81
C GLU A 44 -13.36 -0.55 3.68
N GLY A 45 -13.84 -0.23 2.48
CA GLY A 45 -14.39 1.09 2.22
C GLY A 45 -13.36 2.19 2.05
N GLN A 46 -12.07 1.88 2.03
CA GLN A 46 -11.01 2.87 1.94
C GLN A 46 -10.25 2.83 0.62
N GLU A 47 -10.81 2.18 -0.39
CA GLU A 47 -10.16 2.03 -1.69
C GLU A 47 -9.82 3.39 -2.30
N GLU A 48 -10.76 4.35 -2.25
CA GLU A 48 -10.54 5.67 -2.83
C GLU A 48 -9.45 6.44 -2.09
N TYR A 49 -9.49 6.42 -0.77
CA TYR A 49 -8.48 7.07 0.05
C TYR A 49 -7.09 6.49 -0.23
N LEU A 50 -6.99 5.17 -0.25
CA LEU A 50 -5.71 4.51 -0.48
C LEU A 50 -5.20 4.73 -1.90
N SER A 51 -6.09 4.73 -2.89
CA SER A 51 -5.69 5.01 -4.27
C SER A 51 -5.09 6.39 -4.43
N LYS A 52 -5.69 7.40 -3.79
CA LYS A 52 -5.15 8.75 -3.81
C LYS A 52 -3.80 8.82 -3.09
N LEU A 53 -3.72 8.19 -1.94
CA LEU A 53 -2.48 8.19 -1.15
C LEU A 53 -1.35 7.55 -1.94
N ILE A 54 -1.60 6.41 -2.56
CA ILE A 54 -0.61 5.70 -3.36
C ILE A 54 -0.13 6.55 -4.53
N ALA A 55 -1.03 7.27 -5.18
CA ALA A 55 -0.68 8.13 -6.31
C ALA A 55 0.27 9.25 -5.90
N GLU A 56 0.15 9.74 -4.68
CA GLU A 56 0.95 10.86 -4.17
C GLU A 56 2.17 10.42 -3.36
N LEU A 57 2.21 9.17 -2.92
CA LEU A 57 3.25 8.69 -2.03
C LEU A 57 4.60 8.57 -2.74
N PRO A 58 5.66 9.19 -2.20
CA PRO A 58 7.00 8.99 -2.77
C PRO A 58 7.49 7.57 -2.55
N PHE A 59 8.32 7.09 -3.46
CA PHE A 59 8.91 5.76 -3.33
C PHE A 59 9.82 5.68 -2.10
N GLY A 60 9.76 4.54 -1.43
CA GLY A 60 10.64 4.26 -0.31
C GLY A 60 10.32 4.99 0.99
N LYS A 61 9.24 5.76 1.02
CA LYS A 61 8.86 6.50 2.22
C LYS A 61 7.73 5.81 2.95
N LEU A 62 7.95 5.52 4.22
CA LEU A 62 6.95 4.91 5.08
C LEU A 62 5.90 5.94 5.49
N GLN A 63 4.64 5.59 5.39
CA GLN A 63 3.53 6.47 5.71
C GLN A 63 2.57 5.76 6.66
N ALA A 64 2.21 6.41 7.76
CA ALA A 64 1.20 5.87 8.66
C ALA A 64 -0.19 6.04 8.04
N LEU A 65 -1.03 5.01 8.17
CA LEU A 65 -2.40 5.06 7.69
C LEU A 65 -3.34 5.47 8.83
N GLU A 66 -4.28 6.33 8.49
CA GLU A 66 -5.35 6.72 9.40
C GLU A 66 -6.50 5.74 9.22
N THR A 67 -6.59 4.76 10.10
CA THR A 67 -7.66 3.74 10.03
C THR A 67 -8.44 3.66 11.33
#